data_8ec6cd2477814ab96698cd0f7965aee3
#
_entry.id   8ec6cd2477814ab96698cd0f7965aee3
#
_cell.length_a   1.000
_cell.length_b   1.000
_cell.length_c   1.000
_cell.angle_alpha   90.00
_cell.angle_beta   90.00
_cell.angle_gamma   90.00
#
_symmetry.space_group_name_H-M   'P 1'
#
loop_
_entity.id
_entity.type
_entity.pdbx_description
1 polymer ?
#
loop_
_entity_poly.entity_id
_entity_poly.type
_entity_poly.pdbx_seq_one_letter_code
_entity_poly.pdbx_strand_id
1 'polypeptide(L)'
;NYLSGTVSVDKKIIDIMTPNYDRIIEIICDKLGIGVITGFYGSLYGKFSRNLLKQPTEVYNCKNYSWIRLFKPHGSINWISENGKEYLTNDYEILKEKAEYIEIVTPGSSKYKVGMTNNTFRCMREEFNELLNPRDNYSLLIYGYGFNDDHFDTALFDSFQKNVLILSRDVKPDIINKALEKKNITVFYHEDDREYMIYKSKKYTIDMPVWDINQFADLFIG
;
A
#
# COMPACT_ATOMS: atom_id res chain seq x y z
N ASN A 1 5.74 8.24 -16.21
CA ASN A 1 7.22 8.14 -16.38
C ASN A 1 8.02 8.25 -15.08
N TYR A 2 7.41 8.68 -13.97
CA TYR A 2 8.13 8.82 -12.69
C TYR A 2 8.49 7.47 -12.05
N LEU A 3 7.60 6.49 -12.15
CA LEU A 3 7.88 5.13 -11.67
C LEU A 3 9.07 4.48 -12.41
N SER A 4 9.39 4.95 -13.62
CA SER A 4 10.55 4.46 -14.37
C SER A 4 11.87 5.18 -14.04
N GLY A 5 11.83 6.36 -13.41
CA GLY A 5 13.00 7.21 -13.14
C GLY A 5 13.57 7.14 -11.73
N THR A 6 12.79 6.67 -10.74
CA THR A 6 13.20 6.67 -9.32
C THR A 6 13.67 5.33 -8.79
N VAL A 7 13.56 4.28 -9.56
CA VAL A 7 14.02 2.95 -9.14
C VAL A 7 15.52 2.89 -9.34
N SER A 8 16.30 2.72 -8.25
CA SER A 8 17.73 2.46 -8.35
C SER A 8 17.96 1.27 -9.31
N VAL A 9 19.08 1.30 -10.03
CA VAL A 9 19.42 0.34 -11.09
C VAL A 9 19.32 -1.12 -10.64
N ASP A 10 19.32 -1.39 -9.34
CA ASP A 10 19.31 -2.73 -8.75
C ASP A 10 17.96 -3.24 -8.22
N LYS A 11 16.94 -2.36 -8.05
CA LYS A 11 15.59 -2.79 -7.61
C LYS A 11 14.51 -2.12 -8.46
N LYS A 12 13.99 -2.85 -9.43
CA LYS A 12 12.89 -2.39 -10.29
C LYS A 12 11.51 -2.75 -9.73
N ILE A 13 11.38 -2.91 -8.42
CA ILE A 13 10.14 -3.25 -7.75
C ILE A 13 9.83 -2.16 -6.73
N ILE A 14 8.62 -1.61 -6.82
CA ILE A 14 8.04 -0.71 -5.82
C ILE A 14 7.00 -1.51 -5.01
N ASP A 15 7.13 -1.47 -3.70
CA ASP A 15 6.20 -2.13 -2.80
C ASP A 15 5.08 -1.18 -2.42
N ILE A 16 3.84 -1.59 -2.66
CA ILE A 16 2.64 -0.83 -2.31
C ILE A 16 1.74 -1.69 -1.44
N MET A 17 1.31 -1.15 -0.31
CA MET A 17 0.25 -1.73 0.49
C MET A 17 -0.97 -0.82 0.48
N THR A 18 -2.13 -1.39 0.24
CA THR A 18 -3.40 -0.68 0.32
C THR A 18 -4.44 -1.51 1.08
N PRO A 19 -5.15 -0.92 2.06
CA PRO A 19 -6.30 -1.57 2.68
C PRO A 19 -7.55 -1.54 1.77
N ASN A 20 -7.49 -0.81 0.65
CA ASN A 20 -8.60 -0.73 -0.30
C ASN A 20 -8.72 -2.04 -1.10
N TYR A 21 -9.95 -2.46 -1.31
CA TYR A 21 -10.29 -3.69 -2.06
C TYR A 21 -10.68 -3.42 -3.53
N ASP A 22 -10.64 -2.16 -3.99
CA ASP A 22 -10.80 -1.80 -5.41
C ASP A 22 -9.60 -2.25 -6.26
N ARG A 23 -9.68 -2.06 -7.57
CA ARG A 23 -8.66 -2.47 -8.53
C ARG A 23 -8.00 -1.30 -9.27
N ILE A 24 -8.05 -0.11 -8.70
CA ILE A 24 -7.57 1.11 -9.35
C ILE A 24 -6.08 1.02 -9.66
N ILE A 25 -5.27 0.53 -8.71
CA ILE A 25 -3.82 0.37 -8.89
C ILE A 25 -3.52 -0.59 -10.03
N GLU A 26 -4.13 -1.76 -10.04
CA GLU A 26 -3.94 -2.79 -11.06
C GLU A 26 -4.33 -2.25 -12.45
N ILE A 27 -5.49 -1.58 -12.56
CA ILE A 27 -5.98 -1.00 -13.82
C ILE A 27 -5.04 0.09 -14.37
N ILE A 28 -4.52 0.93 -13.48
CA ILE A 28 -3.56 1.98 -13.88
C ILE A 28 -2.25 1.35 -14.32
N CYS A 29 -1.75 0.36 -13.61
CA CYS A 29 -0.53 -0.36 -13.96
C CYS A 29 -0.65 -1.03 -15.33
N ASP A 30 -1.75 -1.73 -15.58
CA ASP A 30 -2.04 -2.35 -16.89
C ASP A 30 -2.02 -1.33 -18.03
N LYS A 31 -2.64 -0.14 -17.84
CA LYS A 31 -2.62 0.94 -18.82
C LYS A 31 -1.23 1.52 -19.09
N LEU A 32 -0.37 1.50 -18.09
CA LEU A 32 1.00 2.03 -18.18
C LEU A 32 2.04 0.97 -18.58
N GLY A 33 1.65 -0.29 -18.77
CA GLY A 33 2.56 -1.39 -19.05
C GLY A 33 3.48 -1.74 -17.87
N ILE A 34 3.01 -1.48 -16.64
CA ILE A 34 3.72 -1.82 -15.39
C ILE A 34 3.22 -3.18 -14.88
N GLY A 35 4.13 -4.10 -14.61
CA GLY A 35 3.77 -5.40 -14.07
C GLY A 35 3.29 -5.31 -12.62
N VAL A 36 2.27 -6.10 -12.25
CA VAL A 36 1.75 -6.15 -10.88
C VAL A 36 1.90 -7.54 -10.31
N ILE A 37 2.59 -7.66 -9.18
CA ILE A 37 2.80 -8.90 -8.43
C ILE A 37 1.85 -8.87 -7.23
N THR A 38 0.79 -9.68 -7.31
CA THR A 38 -0.25 -9.77 -6.27
C THR A 38 -0.17 -11.04 -5.43
N GLY A 39 0.83 -11.89 -5.71
CA GLY A 39 0.92 -13.20 -5.07
C GLY A 39 0.05 -14.27 -5.72
N PHE A 40 -0.68 -13.96 -6.78
CA PHE A 40 -1.48 -14.92 -7.53
C PHE A 40 -0.78 -15.32 -8.84
N TYR A 41 -0.93 -16.56 -9.26
CA TYR A 41 -0.43 -17.10 -10.53
C TYR A 41 -1.52 -17.88 -11.25
N GLY A 42 -1.55 -17.71 -12.54
CA GLY A 42 -2.59 -18.24 -13.44
C GLY A 42 -3.11 -17.13 -14.34
N SER A 43 -3.58 -17.48 -15.53
CA SER A 43 -4.03 -16.49 -16.51
C SER A 43 -5.49 -16.10 -16.35
N LEU A 44 -6.39 -17.05 -16.06
CA LEU A 44 -7.83 -16.84 -15.97
C LEU A 44 -8.35 -17.01 -14.54
N TYR A 45 -7.84 -18.01 -13.85
CA TYR A 45 -8.22 -18.37 -12.48
C TYR A 45 -6.95 -18.60 -11.67
N GLY A 46 -6.42 -17.53 -11.11
CA GLY A 46 -5.13 -17.53 -10.43
C GLY A 46 -5.23 -18.08 -9.00
N LYS A 47 -4.22 -18.86 -8.58
CA LYS A 47 -4.08 -19.37 -7.22
C LYS A 47 -3.09 -18.53 -6.43
N PHE A 48 -3.35 -18.30 -5.15
CA PHE A 48 -2.42 -17.63 -4.28
C PHE A 48 -1.19 -18.47 -3.94
N SER A 49 -0.02 -17.84 -3.97
CA SER A 49 1.24 -18.40 -3.51
C SER A 49 2.07 -17.33 -2.80
N ARG A 50 2.33 -17.53 -1.51
CA ARG A 50 3.15 -16.64 -0.69
C ARG A 50 4.55 -16.40 -1.28
N ASN A 51 5.14 -17.43 -1.92
CA ASN A 51 6.48 -17.32 -2.50
C ASN A 51 6.60 -16.27 -3.59
N LEU A 52 5.52 -15.99 -4.32
CA LEU A 52 5.49 -14.93 -5.34
C LEU A 52 5.65 -13.53 -4.72
N LEU A 53 5.18 -13.34 -3.50
CA LEU A 53 5.37 -12.10 -2.76
C LEU A 53 6.75 -12.04 -2.09
N LYS A 54 7.22 -13.16 -1.56
CA LYS A 54 8.45 -13.22 -0.79
C LYS A 54 9.71 -13.07 -1.66
N GLN A 55 9.72 -13.73 -2.82
CA GLN A 55 10.87 -13.78 -3.73
C GLN A 55 10.47 -13.44 -5.17
N PRO A 56 9.92 -12.25 -5.43
CA PRO A 56 9.39 -11.90 -6.74
C PRO A 56 10.46 -11.92 -7.85
N THR A 57 11.70 -11.58 -7.55
CA THR A 57 12.80 -11.54 -8.51
C THR A 57 13.25 -12.92 -8.99
N GLU A 58 12.98 -13.97 -8.24
CA GLU A 58 13.26 -15.34 -8.64
C GLU A 58 12.22 -15.89 -9.64
N VAL A 59 10.98 -15.38 -9.52
CA VAL A 59 9.85 -15.85 -10.34
C VAL A 59 9.66 -15.00 -11.58
N TYR A 60 9.84 -13.67 -11.45
CA TYR A 60 9.63 -12.72 -12.52
C TYR A 60 10.96 -12.15 -13.01
N ASN A 61 11.14 -12.08 -14.33
CA ASN A 61 12.29 -11.37 -14.90
C ASN A 61 12.08 -9.85 -14.79
N CYS A 62 12.39 -9.29 -13.62
CA CYS A 62 12.19 -7.88 -13.33
C CYS A 62 13.25 -6.96 -13.95
N LYS A 63 14.19 -7.48 -14.75
CA LYS A 63 15.31 -6.67 -15.26
C LYS A 63 14.91 -5.63 -16.32
N ASN A 64 13.90 -5.94 -17.11
CA ASN A 64 13.54 -5.14 -18.29
C ASN A 64 12.23 -4.35 -18.15
N TYR A 65 11.48 -4.55 -17.06
CA TYR A 65 10.18 -3.93 -16.84
C TYR A 65 10.10 -3.35 -15.45
N SER A 66 9.30 -2.29 -15.30
CA SER A 66 8.94 -1.77 -13.97
C SER A 66 7.86 -2.68 -13.36
N TRP A 67 8.00 -3.00 -12.09
CA TRP A 67 7.07 -3.86 -11.37
C TRP A 67 6.61 -3.20 -10.07
N ILE A 68 5.36 -3.45 -9.74
CA ILE A 68 4.79 -3.15 -8.42
C ILE A 68 4.49 -4.47 -7.74
N ARG A 69 4.93 -4.63 -6.49
CA ARG A 69 4.45 -5.68 -5.61
C ARG A 69 3.35 -5.10 -4.74
N LEU A 70 2.12 -5.60 -4.94
CA LEU A 70 0.91 -5.05 -4.36
C LEU A 70 0.36 -5.95 -3.25
N PHE A 71 0.28 -5.39 -2.05
CA PHE A 71 -0.26 -6.04 -0.87
C PHE A 71 -1.66 -5.51 -0.57
N LYS A 72 -2.64 -6.41 -0.51
CA LYS A 72 -4.05 -6.13 -0.19
C LYS A 72 -4.51 -6.95 1.00
N PRO A 73 -4.14 -6.56 2.22
CA PRO A 73 -4.42 -7.34 3.43
C PRO A 73 -5.91 -7.37 3.82
N HIS A 74 -6.74 -6.57 3.18
CA HIS A 74 -8.21 -6.59 3.33
C HIS A 74 -8.93 -7.28 2.17
N GLY A 75 -8.19 -7.96 1.29
CA GLY A 75 -8.76 -8.63 0.12
C GLY A 75 -8.95 -7.72 -1.08
N SER A 76 -9.62 -8.23 -2.09
CA SER A 76 -9.95 -7.51 -3.32
C SER A 76 -11.27 -8.01 -3.90
N ILE A 77 -12.02 -7.14 -4.57
CA ILE A 77 -13.31 -7.47 -5.18
C ILE A 77 -13.24 -8.52 -6.30
N ASN A 78 -12.04 -8.89 -6.72
CA ASN A 78 -11.81 -9.95 -7.71
C ASN A 78 -11.13 -11.20 -7.12
N TRP A 79 -11.16 -11.34 -5.79
CA TRP A 79 -10.69 -12.55 -5.11
C TRP A 79 -11.88 -13.36 -4.60
N ILE A 80 -11.87 -14.65 -4.90
CA ILE A 80 -12.91 -15.61 -4.53
C ILE A 80 -12.33 -16.56 -3.49
N SER A 81 -13.00 -16.73 -2.36
CA SER A 81 -12.62 -17.67 -1.29
C SER A 81 -13.41 -18.97 -1.44
N GLU A 82 -12.73 -20.06 -1.78
CA GLU A 82 -13.33 -21.39 -1.87
C GLU A 82 -12.52 -22.41 -1.07
N ASN A 83 -13.18 -23.09 -0.14
CA ASN A 83 -12.56 -24.13 0.69
C ASN A 83 -11.29 -23.62 1.43
N GLY A 84 -11.31 -22.36 1.89
CA GLY A 84 -10.20 -21.72 2.59
C GLY A 84 -8.99 -21.40 1.71
N LYS A 85 -9.20 -21.28 0.40
CA LYS A 85 -8.20 -20.87 -0.57
C LYS A 85 -8.73 -19.72 -1.40
N GLU A 86 -7.90 -18.71 -1.61
CA GLU A 86 -8.21 -17.59 -2.47
C GLU A 86 -7.75 -17.83 -3.89
N TYR A 87 -8.63 -17.42 -4.80
CA TYR A 87 -8.41 -17.40 -6.24
C TYR A 87 -8.64 -15.98 -6.76
N LEU A 88 -7.82 -15.56 -7.70
CA LEU A 88 -8.01 -14.29 -8.41
C LEU A 88 -8.58 -14.57 -9.79
N THR A 89 -9.64 -13.86 -10.16
CA THR A 89 -10.13 -13.84 -11.53
C THR A 89 -10.53 -12.44 -11.95
N ASN A 90 -10.38 -12.14 -13.23
CA ASN A 90 -10.87 -10.91 -13.85
C ASN A 90 -12.09 -11.17 -14.76
N ASP A 91 -12.54 -12.40 -14.82
CA ASP A 91 -13.73 -12.79 -15.58
C ASP A 91 -14.99 -12.33 -14.83
N TYR A 92 -15.77 -11.48 -15.49
CA TYR A 92 -16.98 -10.89 -14.91
C TYR A 92 -18.08 -11.92 -14.63
N GLU A 93 -18.25 -12.91 -15.51
CA GLU A 93 -19.30 -13.92 -15.32
C GLU A 93 -18.97 -14.84 -14.13
N ILE A 94 -17.68 -15.20 -13.97
CA ILE A 94 -17.24 -15.95 -12.81
C ILE A 94 -17.44 -15.15 -11.53
N LEU A 95 -17.06 -13.87 -11.53
CA LEU A 95 -17.24 -13.00 -10.35
C LEU A 95 -18.71 -12.82 -9.99
N LYS A 96 -19.57 -12.70 -10.98
CA LYS A 96 -21.01 -12.58 -10.78
C LYS A 96 -21.64 -13.86 -10.21
N GLU A 97 -21.28 -15.02 -10.77
CA GLU A 97 -21.74 -16.32 -10.29
C GLU A 97 -21.27 -16.60 -8.86
N LYS A 98 -20.05 -16.18 -8.53
CA LYS A 98 -19.40 -16.46 -7.25
C LYS A 98 -19.36 -15.25 -6.31
N ALA A 99 -20.28 -14.29 -6.48
CA ALA A 99 -20.28 -13.05 -5.70
C ALA A 99 -20.35 -13.29 -4.18
N GLU A 100 -21.04 -14.35 -3.74
CA GLU A 100 -21.16 -14.72 -2.32
C GLU A 100 -19.85 -15.26 -1.71
N TYR A 101 -18.90 -15.66 -2.55
CA TYR A 101 -17.57 -16.14 -2.15
C TYR A 101 -16.51 -15.05 -2.16
N ILE A 102 -16.87 -13.82 -2.53
CA ILE A 102 -15.94 -12.68 -2.45
C ILE A 102 -15.80 -12.27 -0.99
N GLU A 103 -14.63 -12.50 -0.42
CA GLU A 103 -14.35 -12.17 0.97
C GLU A 103 -13.47 -10.91 1.05
N ILE A 104 -13.95 -9.89 1.77
CA ILE A 104 -13.23 -8.64 2.02
C ILE A 104 -13.36 -8.25 3.49
N VAL A 105 -12.36 -7.54 4.00
CA VAL A 105 -12.40 -6.98 5.36
C VAL A 105 -13.14 -5.65 5.32
N THR A 106 -14.41 -5.65 5.67
CA THR A 106 -15.25 -4.44 5.73
C THR A 106 -14.96 -3.60 6.98
N PRO A 107 -15.18 -2.28 6.95
CA PRO A 107 -15.09 -1.44 8.15
C PRO A 107 -16.02 -1.91 9.27
N GLY A 108 -15.54 -2.00 10.50
CA GLY A 108 -16.33 -2.36 11.69
C GLY A 108 -15.79 -3.51 12.52
N SER A 109 -16.57 -4.00 13.48
CA SER A 109 -16.16 -5.01 14.47
C SER A 109 -15.89 -6.42 13.90
N SER A 110 -16.43 -6.75 12.73
CA SER A 110 -16.15 -8.01 12.03
C SER A 110 -14.78 -8.07 11.38
N LYS A 111 -14.10 -6.94 11.22
CA LYS A 111 -12.72 -6.81 10.67
C LYS A 111 -11.74 -7.82 11.27
N TYR A 112 -11.78 -7.95 12.59
CA TYR A 112 -10.84 -8.79 13.33
C TYR A 112 -10.95 -10.26 12.94
N LYS A 113 -12.17 -10.75 12.77
CA LYS A 113 -12.40 -12.18 12.57
C LYS A 113 -11.94 -12.62 11.18
N VAL A 114 -12.37 -11.94 10.14
CA VAL A 114 -12.03 -12.27 8.75
C VAL A 114 -10.53 -12.02 8.47
N GLY A 115 -10.02 -10.85 8.82
CA GLY A 115 -8.62 -10.48 8.58
C GLY A 115 -7.61 -11.38 9.33
N MET A 116 -8.01 -11.99 10.47
CA MET A 116 -7.15 -12.88 11.24
C MET A 116 -7.27 -14.35 10.81
N THR A 117 -8.44 -14.79 10.35
CA THR A 117 -8.68 -16.19 9.97
C THR A 117 -8.31 -16.48 8.52
N ASN A 118 -8.43 -15.50 7.62
CA ASN A 118 -8.06 -15.67 6.24
C ASN A 118 -6.54 -15.70 6.08
N ASN A 119 -6.02 -16.84 5.62
CA ASN A 119 -4.58 -17.06 5.50
C ASN A 119 -3.91 -16.15 4.49
N THR A 120 -4.56 -15.83 3.37
CA THR A 120 -4.01 -14.97 2.33
C THR A 120 -3.88 -13.53 2.83
N PHE A 121 -4.90 -13.00 3.52
CA PHE A 121 -4.86 -11.65 4.09
C PHE A 121 -3.77 -11.53 5.15
N ARG A 122 -3.63 -12.55 5.98
CA ARG A 122 -2.55 -12.63 6.97
C ARG A 122 -1.17 -12.66 6.29
N CYS A 123 -0.98 -13.49 5.27
CA CYS A 123 0.26 -13.55 4.50
C CYS A 123 0.62 -12.20 3.88
N MET A 124 -0.35 -11.51 3.26
CA MET A 124 -0.15 -10.17 2.69
C MET A 124 0.39 -9.19 3.72
N ARG A 125 -0.21 -9.17 4.91
CA ARG A 125 0.21 -8.29 6.00
C ARG A 125 1.60 -8.66 6.53
N GLU A 126 1.85 -9.95 6.76
CA GLU A 126 3.14 -10.43 7.26
C GLU A 126 4.28 -10.08 6.30
N GLU A 127 4.13 -10.37 5.00
CA GLU A 127 5.15 -10.06 4.00
C GLU A 127 5.41 -8.55 3.87
N PHE A 128 4.36 -7.73 3.94
CA PHE A 128 4.55 -6.28 3.95
C PHE A 128 5.27 -5.81 5.22
N ASN A 129 4.88 -6.32 6.39
CA ASN A 129 5.52 -5.96 7.66
C ASN A 129 7.01 -6.37 7.69
N GLU A 130 7.37 -7.50 7.04
CA GLU A 130 8.78 -7.89 6.88
C GLU A 130 9.59 -6.85 6.09
N LEU A 131 8.99 -6.18 5.10
CA LEU A 131 9.64 -5.09 4.34
C LEU A 131 9.88 -3.84 5.18
N LEU A 132 9.07 -3.61 6.20
CA LEU A 132 9.23 -2.50 7.14
C LEU A 132 10.32 -2.75 8.18
N ASN A 133 11.12 -3.81 8.04
CA ASN A 133 12.19 -4.12 8.96
C ASN A 133 13.19 -2.94 9.06
N PRO A 134 13.47 -2.42 10.28
CA PRO A 134 14.36 -1.28 10.47
C PRO A 134 15.79 -1.48 9.96
N ARG A 135 16.21 -2.72 9.70
CA ARG A 135 17.55 -3.03 9.18
C ARG A 135 17.69 -2.73 7.68
N ASP A 136 16.57 -2.70 6.95
CA ASP A 136 16.57 -2.46 5.51
C ASP A 136 16.61 -0.96 5.21
N ASN A 137 17.21 -0.59 4.08
CA ASN A 137 17.28 0.80 3.64
C ASN A 137 16.07 1.08 2.72
N TYR A 138 15.08 1.80 3.24
CA TYR A 138 13.89 2.22 2.50
C TYR A 138 13.45 3.62 2.92
N SER A 139 12.64 4.25 2.09
CA SER A 139 11.84 5.43 2.44
C SER A 139 10.37 5.07 2.34
N LEU A 140 9.54 5.57 3.24
CA LEU A 140 8.12 5.26 3.32
C LEU A 140 7.31 6.47 2.90
N LEU A 141 6.44 6.31 1.90
CA LEU A 141 5.39 7.26 1.57
C LEU A 141 4.04 6.72 2.06
N ILE A 142 3.36 7.50 2.89
CA ILE A 142 2.01 7.22 3.38
C ILE A 142 1.08 8.25 2.76
N TYR A 143 0.10 7.81 1.96
CA TYR A 143 -0.83 8.67 1.28
C TYR A 143 -2.29 8.34 1.63
N GLY A 144 -3.05 9.36 2.07
CA GLY A 144 -4.48 9.25 2.34
C GLY A 144 -4.86 8.23 3.41
N TYR A 145 -3.92 7.87 4.30
CA TYR A 145 -4.17 6.88 5.35
C TYR A 145 -4.53 7.57 6.68
N GLY A 146 -5.67 7.17 7.24
CA GLY A 146 -6.22 7.79 8.45
C GLY A 146 -5.68 7.22 9.78
N PHE A 147 -4.76 6.27 9.77
CA PHE A 147 -4.21 5.62 10.98
C PHE A 147 -5.31 5.07 11.90
N ASN A 148 -6.27 4.34 11.33
CA ASN A 148 -7.42 3.76 12.03
C ASN A 148 -7.40 2.23 12.06
N ASP A 149 -6.25 1.60 11.81
CA ASP A 149 -6.09 0.16 11.80
C ASP A 149 -4.91 -0.24 12.66
N ASP A 150 -5.18 -0.64 13.91
CA ASP A 150 -4.17 -0.98 14.90
C ASP A 150 -3.19 -2.08 14.46
N HIS A 151 -3.60 -2.95 13.52
CA HIS A 151 -2.75 -4.01 12.99
C HIS A 151 -1.66 -3.48 12.05
N PHE A 152 -1.93 -2.38 11.35
CA PHE A 152 -0.94 -1.74 10.48
C PHE A 152 -0.19 -0.64 11.23
N ASP A 153 -0.89 0.08 12.09
CA ASP A 153 -0.36 1.24 12.79
C ASP A 153 0.86 0.86 13.63
N THR A 154 0.84 -0.28 14.31
CA THR A 154 1.98 -0.75 15.10
C THR A 154 3.23 -0.95 14.24
N ALA A 155 3.15 -1.70 13.14
CA ALA A 155 4.28 -1.93 12.26
C ALA A 155 4.76 -0.64 11.58
N LEU A 156 3.84 0.24 11.20
CA LEU A 156 4.16 1.56 10.64
C LEU A 156 4.89 2.43 11.67
N PHE A 157 4.44 2.47 12.92
CA PHE A 157 5.10 3.26 13.97
C PHE A 157 6.52 2.76 14.29
N ASP A 158 6.73 1.46 14.26
CA ASP A 158 8.07 0.87 14.41
C ASP A 158 8.97 1.27 13.23
N SER A 159 8.41 1.39 12.02
CA SER A 159 9.13 1.82 10.82
C SER A 159 9.50 3.31 10.80
N PHE A 160 8.94 4.14 11.69
CA PHE A 160 9.20 5.59 11.78
C PHE A 160 10.62 5.95 12.23
N GLN A 161 11.52 4.99 12.27
CA GLN A 161 12.98 5.21 12.35
C GLN A 161 13.61 5.57 10.99
N LYS A 162 12.91 5.33 9.87
CA LYS A 162 13.33 5.62 8.50
C LYS A 162 12.78 6.98 8.04
N ASN A 163 13.14 7.38 6.82
CA ASN A 163 12.54 8.57 6.21
C ASN A 163 11.09 8.30 5.87
N VAL A 164 10.19 9.06 6.46
CA VAL A 164 8.75 8.93 6.27
C VAL A 164 8.19 10.24 5.74
N LEU A 165 7.45 10.15 4.64
CA LEU A 165 6.64 11.23 4.10
C LEU A 165 5.16 10.85 4.24
N ILE A 166 4.39 11.71 4.89
CA ILE A 166 2.95 11.53 5.07
C ILE A 166 2.22 12.63 4.33
N LEU A 167 1.35 12.24 3.40
CA LEU A 167 0.45 13.12 2.66
C LEU A 167 -0.98 12.73 3.03
N SER A 168 -1.63 13.48 3.89
CA SER A 168 -3.00 13.20 4.30
C SER A 168 -3.70 14.48 4.71
N ARG A 169 -4.95 14.67 4.24
CA ARG A 169 -5.73 15.84 4.62
C ARG A 169 -5.91 15.89 6.13
N ASP A 170 -6.45 14.84 6.69
CA ASP A 170 -6.72 14.73 8.12
C ASP A 170 -5.68 13.82 8.77
N VAL A 171 -4.97 14.34 9.76
CA VAL A 171 -3.91 13.62 10.47
C VAL A 171 -4.17 13.61 11.96
N LYS A 172 -4.07 12.44 12.59
CA LYS A 172 -4.26 12.32 14.05
C LYS A 172 -3.22 13.11 14.83
N PRO A 173 -3.59 13.69 16.01
CA PRO A 173 -2.66 14.41 16.88
C PRO A 173 -1.40 13.62 17.24
N ASP A 174 -1.50 12.32 17.45
CA ASP A 174 -0.36 11.46 17.78
C ASP A 174 0.69 11.41 16.66
N ILE A 175 0.25 11.45 15.41
CA ILE A 175 1.15 11.49 14.24
C ILE A 175 1.83 12.85 14.15
N ILE A 176 1.09 13.93 14.39
CA ILE A 176 1.61 15.28 14.44
C ILE A 176 2.70 15.38 15.52
N ASN A 177 2.43 14.88 16.73
CA ASN A 177 3.39 14.86 17.83
C ASN A 177 4.65 14.06 17.47
N LYS A 178 4.50 12.87 16.90
CA LYS A 178 5.65 12.07 16.44
C LYS A 178 6.49 12.82 15.39
N ALA A 179 5.86 13.53 14.48
CA ALA A 179 6.57 14.30 13.46
C ALA A 179 7.30 15.53 14.05
N LEU A 180 6.77 16.13 15.11
CA LEU A 180 7.43 17.22 15.84
C LEU A 180 8.62 16.71 16.68
N GLU A 181 8.60 15.45 17.11
CA GLU A 181 9.69 14.84 17.86
C GLU A 181 10.81 14.29 16.96
N LYS A 182 10.48 13.80 15.75
CA LYS A 182 11.37 13.04 14.88
C LYS A 182 11.67 13.80 13.59
N LYS A 183 12.96 14.15 13.35
CA LYS A 183 13.41 14.92 12.17
C LYS A 183 13.26 14.19 10.83
N ASN A 184 13.14 12.87 10.85
CA ASN A 184 13.00 12.02 9.67
C ASN A 184 11.55 11.85 9.20
N ILE A 185 10.58 12.44 9.89
CA ILE A 185 9.17 12.42 9.51
C ILE A 185 8.79 13.77 8.93
N THR A 186 8.28 13.76 7.70
CA THR A 186 7.70 14.92 7.04
C THR A 186 6.21 14.68 6.86
N VAL A 187 5.37 15.65 7.22
CA VAL A 187 3.91 15.56 7.11
C VAL A 187 3.38 16.78 6.39
N PHE A 188 2.50 16.57 5.41
CA PHE A 188 1.67 17.62 4.82
C PHE A 188 0.22 17.32 5.16
N TYR A 189 -0.49 18.31 5.72
CA TYR A 189 -1.86 18.12 6.20
C TYR A 189 -2.64 19.44 6.27
N HIS A 190 -3.95 19.31 6.46
CA HIS A 190 -4.90 20.41 6.64
C HIS A 190 -5.41 20.47 8.08
N GLU A 191 -5.52 21.67 8.65
CA GLU A 191 -6.08 21.89 9.98
C GLU A 191 -6.61 23.33 10.06
N ASP A 192 -7.81 23.53 10.60
CA ASP A 192 -8.41 24.86 10.83
C ASP A 192 -8.33 25.81 9.62
N ASP A 193 -8.79 25.35 8.45
CA ASP A 193 -8.79 26.08 7.18
C ASP A 193 -7.39 26.54 6.69
N ARG A 194 -6.34 25.88 7.13
CA ARG A 194 -4.96 26.15 6.75
C ARG A 194 -4.21 24.90 6.37
N GLU A 195 -3.23 25.09 5.51
CA GLU A 195 -2.32 24.05 5.08
C GLU A 195 -1.03 24.10 5.91
N TYR A 196 -0.57 22.92 6.32
CA TYR A 196 0.61 22.80 7.16
C TYR A 196 1.60 21.77 6.62
N MET A 197 2.87 22.06 6.88
CA MET A 197 3.96 21.12 6.72
C MET A 197 4.70 20.97 8.05
N ILE A 198 5.00 19.75 8.45
CA ILE A 198 6.00 19.47 9.49
C ILE A 198 7.24 18.92 8.78
N TYR A 199 8.35 19.61 8.93
CA TYR A 199 9.64 19.23 8.37
C TYR A 199 10.76 19.46 9.37
N LYS A 200 11.61 18.46 9.57
CA LYS A 200 12.70 18.51 10.56
C LYS A 200 12.25 18.95 11.95
N SER A 201 11.13 18.39 12.43
CA SER A 201 10.51 18.68 13.74
C SER A 201 10.03 20.12 13.92
N LYS A 202 9.71 20.82 12.84
CA LYS A 202 9.16 22.19 12.87
C LYS A 202 7.88 22.25 12.05
N LYS A 203 6.85 22.95 12.59
CA LYS A 203 5.58 23.21 11.89
C LYS A 203 5.69 24.50 11.09
N TYR A 204 5.27 24.46 9.83
CA TYR A 204 5.21 25.59 8.92
C TYR A 204 3.79 25.71 8.35
N THR A 205 3.30 26.92 8.17
CA THR A 205 2.12 27.17 7.35
C THR A 205 2.56 27.28 5.90
N ILE A 206 1.79 26.70 5.00
CA ILE A 206 2.03 26.71 3.56
C ILE A 206 0.77 27.18 2.84
N ASP A 207 0.91 27.65 1.59
CA ASP A 207 -0.20 28.26 0.85
C ASP A 207 -0.89 27.29 -0.12
N MET A 208 -0.48 26.02 -0.13
CA MET A 208 -0.99 25.02 -1.09
C MET A 208 -1.26 23.69 -0.39
N PRO A 209 -2.30 22.95 -0.85
CA PRO A 209 -2.67 21.64 -0.31
C PRO A 209 -1.74 20.52 -0.82
N VAL A 210 -0.48 20.56 -0.41
CA VAL A 210 0.56 19.59 -0.83
C VAL A 210 0.25 18.15 -0.38
N TRP A 211 -0.67 17.96 0.56
CA TRP A 211 -1.21 16.64 0.92
C TRP A 211 -2.04 16.01 -0.21
N ASP A 212 -2.55 16.81 -1.17
CA ASP A 212 -3.14 16.29 -2.40
C ASP A 212 -2.04 15.77 -3.32
N ILE A 213 -2.20 14.53 -3.80
CA ILE A 213 -1.16 13.85 -4.56
C ILE A 213 -0.87 14.52 -5.91
N ASN A 214 -1.85 15.20 -6.52
CA ASN A 214 -1.62 15.90 -7.78
C ASN A 214 -0.78 17.16 -7.53
N GLN A 215 -1.10 17.93 -6.48
CA GLN A 215 -0.29 19.08 -6.10
C GLN A 215 1.12 18.69 -5.70
N PHE A 216 1.27 17.59 -4.95
CA PHE A 216 2.57 17.03 -4.64
C PHE A 216 3.34 16.63 -5.90
N ALA A 217 2.68 15.93 -6.82
CA ALA A 217 3.31 15.50 -8.07
C ALA A 217 3.76 16.68 -8.93
N ASP A 218 2.92 17.70 -9.08
CA ASP A 218 3.23 18.90 -9.87
C ASP A 218 4.44 19.67 -9.30
N LEU A 219 4.59 19.70 -7.97
CA LEU A 219 5.69 20.43 -7.30
C LEU A 219 7.01 19.68 -7.27
N PHE A 220 6.99 18.36 -7.09
CA PHE A 220 8.19 17.58 -6.77
C PHE A 220 8.57 16.55 -7.83
N ILE A 221 7.64 16.27 -8.76
CA ILE A 221 7.82 15.24 -9.79
C ILE A 221 7.92 15.85 -11.18
N GLY A 222 7.22 16.96 -11.43
CA GLY A 222 7.28 17.78 -12.65
C GLY A 222 6.61 17.15 -13.84
#